data_f97f6d7147c04b565c94332aea486058
#
_entry.id   f97f6d7147c04b565c94332aea486058
#
_cell.length_a   1.000
_cell.length_b   1.000
_cell.length_c   1.000
_cell.angle_alpha   90.00
_cell.angle_beta   90.00
_cell.angle_gamma   90.00
#
_symmetry.space_group_name_H-M   'P 1'
#
loop_
_entity.id
_entity.type
_entity.pdbx_description
1 polymer ?
#
loop_
_entity_poly.entity_id
_entity_poly.type
_entity_poly.pdbx_seq_one_letter_code
_entity_poly.pdbx_strand_id
1 'polypeptide(L)'
;MITTITSSQDPRLDPLRLGERQLTTIAQRRSTLAAGRFIAEGDLVVARALAAGYKPEVVLCDGEQAERFAADITAQGGDCLTADIDIRRDATGLGVPLSALGVFYRPTPLTQDEVLNTAKRVIIAEAIDNPSNIGAIVRCATGLGWDGLICDTTSADPLSRRALRVSMGAAFNFRFARSNNIAETLQNLNQRGFA
;
A
#
# COMPACT_ATOMS: atom_id res chain seq x y z
N MET A 1 -17.52 -14.77 -1.95
CA MET A 1 -17.46 -16.24 -1.60
C MET A 1 -16.13 -16.51 -0.94
N ILE A 2 -16.09 -17.29 0.16
CA ILE A 2 -14.85 -17.71 0.80
C ILE A 2 -14.42 -19.05 0.21
N THR A 3 -13.15 -19.18 -0.19
CA THR A 3 -12.59 -20.41 -0.72
C THR A 3 -11.54 -20.97 0.23
N THR A 4 -11.74 -22.21 0.69
CA THR A 4 -10.78 -22.88 1.58
C THR A 4 -9.63 -23.48 0.77
N ILE A 5 -8.40 -23.17 1.18
CA ILE A 5 -7.16 -23.71 0.62
C ILE A 5 -6.67 -24.84 1.53
N THR A 6 -6.41 -26.00 0.93
CA THR A 6 -5.97 -27.22 1.65
C THR A 6 -4.55 -27.64 1.31
N SER A 7 -3.87 -26.94 0.40
CA SER A 7 -2.48 -27.20 -0.01
C SER A 7 -1.70 -25.90 -0.11
N SER A 8 -0.49 -25.90 0.45
CA SER A 8 0.44 -24.78 0.27
C SER A 8 0.93 -24.61 -1.18
N GLN A 9 0.71 -25.60 -2.05
CA GLN A 9 1.07 -25.55 -3.47
C GLN A 9 -0.09 -25.04 -4.36
N ASP A 10 -1.18 -24.56 -3.78
CA ASP A 10 -2.29 -24.03 -4.55
C ASP A 10 -1.86 -22.79 -5.35
N PRO A 11 -2.07 -22.77 -6.68
CA PRO A 11 -1.61 -21.66 -7.53
C PRO A 11 -2.27 -20.32 -7.21
N ARG A 12 -3.43 -20.31 -6.54
CA ARG A 12 -4.07 -19.09 -6.08
C ARG A 12 -3.26 -18.34 -5.02
N LEU A 13 -2.29 -19.00 -4.38
CA LEU A 13 -1.36 -18.40 -3.43
C LEU A 13 -0.13 -17.76 -4.11
N ASP A 14 0.11 -18.00 -5.39
CA ASP A 14 1.31 -17.51 -6.08
C ASP A 14 1.48 -15.98 -6.02
N PRO A 15 0.43 -15.17 -6.19
CA PRO A 15 0.57 -13.70 -6.08
C PRO A 15 1.10 -13.26 -4.70
N LEU A 16 0.76 -13.98 -3.63
CA LEU A 16 1.16 -13.66 -2.25
C LEU A 16 2.66 -13.92 -1.97
N ARG A 17 3.30 -14.76 -2.80
CA ARG A 17 4.72 -15.12 -2.69
C ARG A 17 5.64 -14.20 -3.47
N LEU A 18 5.08 -13.32 -4.30
CA LEU A 18 5.87 -12.44 -5.14
C LEU A 18 6.65 -11.41 -4.29
N GLY A 19 7.91 -11.22 -4.66
CA GLY A 19 8.73 -10.14 -4.11
C GLY A 19 8.29 -8.76 -4.62
N GLU A 20 8.67 -7.70 -3.93
CA GLU A 20 8.28 -6.33 -4.28
C GLU A 20 8.61 -5.94 -5.74
N ARG A 21 9.75 -6.41 -6.27
CA ARG A 21 10.16 -6.12 -7.65
C ARG A 21 9.32 -6.83 -8.70
N GLN A 22 8.72 -7.97 -8.34
CA GLN A 22 7.82 -8.74 -9.19
C GLN A 22 6.40 -8.16 -9.15
N LEU A 23 5.99 -7.61 -8.00
CA LEU A 23 4.70 -6.95 -7.84
C LEU A 23 4.65 -5.60 -8.55
N THR A 24 5.74 -4.84 -8.48
CA THR A 24 5.85 -3.52 -9.11
C THR A 24 7.30 -3.19 -9.44
N THR A 25 7.59 -2.97 -10.71
CA THR A 25 8.90 -2.53 -11.18
C THR A 25 9.14 -1.06 -10.85
N ILE A 26 10.41 -0.61 -10.90
CA ILE A 26 10.76 0.80 -10.73
C ILE A 26 10.08 1.67 -11.80
N ALA A 27 10.02 1.19 -13.04
CA ALA A 27 9.36 1.91 -14.13
C ALA A 27 7.85 2.09 -13.86
N GLN A 28 7.18 1.06 -13.37
CA GLN A 28 5.77 1.14 -13.00
C GLN A 28 5.50 2.11 -11.84
N ARG A 29 6.38 2.17 -10.83
CA ARG A 29 6.25 3.14 -9.72
C ARG A 29 6.42 4.59 -10.16
N ARG A 30 7.12 4.82 -11.27
CA ARG A 30 7.33 6.16 -11.87
C ARG A 30 6.33 6.48 -12.98
N SER A 31 5.49 5.51 -13.37
CA SER A 31 4.46 5.70 -14.38
C SER A 31 3.35 6.62 -13.84
N THR A 32 2.77 7.39 -14.73
CA THR A 32 1.55 8.17 -14.46
C THR A 32 0.28 7.33 -14.62
N LEU A 33 0.41 6.09 -15.06
CA LEU A 33 -0.70 5.15 -15.19
C LEU A 33 -0.74 4.20 -14.00
N ALA A 34 -1.94 3.75 -13.65
CA ALA A 34 -2.10 2.68 -12.67
C ALA A 34 -1.39 1.42 -13.16
N ALA A 35 -0.35 1.00 -12.46
CA ALA A 35 0.45 -0.16 -12.85
C ALA A 35 1.09 -0.85 -11.65
N GLY A 36 1.04 -2.19 -11.68
CA GLY A 36 1.62 -3.03 -10.64
C GLY A 36 0.68 -3.27 -9.47
N ARG A 37 1.23 -3.93 -8.47
CA ARG A 37 0.53 -4.41 -7.28
C ARG A 37 1.35 -4.09 -6.04
N PHE A 38 0.74 -4.25 -4.86
CA PHE A 38 1.42 -4.19 -3.57
C PHE A 38 0.85 -5.23 -2.62
N ILE A 39 1.57 -5.53 -1.53
CA ILE A 39 1.14 -6.44 -0.47
C ILE A 39 0.77 -5.65 0.77
N ALA A 40 -0.41 -5.96 1.33
CA ALA A 40 -0.86 -5.54 2.65
C ALA A 40 -0.74 -6.70 3.63
N GLU A 41 -0.03 -6.50 4.75
CA GLU A 41 0.26 -7.51 5.77
C GLU A 41 -0.43 -7.19 7.10
N GLY A 42 -1.16 -8.15 7.62
CA GLY A 42 -1.92 -8.06 8.86
C GLY A 42 -3.35 -7.52 8.65
N ASP A 43 -4.23 -7.93 9.54
CA ASP A 43 -5.66 -7.63 9.50
C ASP A 43 -5.96 -6.12 9.45
N LEU A 44 -5.26 -5.31 10.27
CA LEU A 44 -5.44 -3.86 10.28
C LEU A 44 -5.05 -3.21 8.95
N VAL A 45 -3.94 -3.64 8.33
CA VAL A 45 -3.46 -3.07 7.07
C VAL A 45 -4.38 -3.47 5.93
N VAL A 46 -4.82 -4.73 5.90
CA VAL A 46 -5.81 -5.24 4.93
C VAL A 46 -7.14 -4.50 5.08
N ALA A 47 -7.66 -4.36 6.31
CA ALA A 47 -8.90 -3.63 6.58
C ALA A 47 -8.84 -2.18 6.07
N ARG A 48 -7.71 -1.49 6.29
CA ARG A 48 -7.52 -0.11 5.83
C ARG A 48 -7.41 -0.01 4.31
N ALA A 49 -6.78 -0.99 3.65
CA ALA A 49 -6.73 -1.04 2.19
C ALA A 49 -8.14 -1.18 1.58
N LEU A 50 -8.93 -2.12 2.11
CA LEU A 50 -10.31 -2.35 1.67
C LEU A 50 -11.19 -1.10 1.93
N ALA A 51 -11.13 -0.52 3.12
CA ALA A 51 -11.89 0.68 3.48
C ALA A 51 -11.52 1.90 2.63
N ALA A 52 -10.27 2.00 2.18
CA ALA A 52 -9.80 3.04 1.27
C ALA A 52 -10.12 2.77 -0.21
N GLY A 53 -10.80 1.66 -0.53
CA GLY A 53 -11.25 1.32 -1.87
C GLY A 53 -10.15 0.74 -2.78
N TYR A 54 -9.04 0.26 -2.23
CA TYR A 54 -8.02 -0.42 -3.03
C TYR A 54 -8.54 -1.77 -3.48
N LYS A 55 -8.51 -2.01 -4.80
CA LYS A 55 -9.01 -3.23 -5.41
C LYS A 55 -8.12 -4.44 -5.05
N PRO A 56 -8.64 -5.46 -4.33
CA PRO A 56 -7.89 -6.68 -4.06
C PRO A 56 -7.80 -7.56 -5.31
N GLU A 57 -6.66 -8.25 -5.48
CA GLU A 57 -6.54 -9.39 -6.38
C GLU A 57 -6.89 -10.66 -5.60
N VAL A 58 -6.23 -10.89 -4.48
CA VAL A 58 -6.41 -12.03 -3.60
C VAL A 58 -6.09 -11.65 -2.16
N VAL A 59 -6.89 -12.13 -1.22
CA VAL A 59 -6.63 -11.99 0.22
C VAL A 59 -6.72 -13.34 0.89
N LEU A 60 -5.65 -13.75 1.56
CA LEU A 60 -5.58 -14.96 2.37
C LEU A 60 -5.78 -14.60 3.84
N CYS A 61 -6.73 -15.24 4.49
CA CYS A 61 -7.13 -14.97 5.86
C CYS A 61 -7.17 -16.22 6.72
N ASP A 62 -7.15 -16.06 8.05
CA ASP A 62 -7.74 -17.07 8.93
C ASP A 62 -9.27 -17.06 8.83
N GLY A 63 -9.92 -18.01 9.49
CA GLY A 63 -11.39 -18.15 9.39
C GLY A 63 -12.14 -16.90 9.85
N GLU A 64 -11.72 -16.29 10.94
CA GLU A 64 -12.36 -15.08 11.51
C GLU A 64 -12.24 -13.88 10.55
N GLN A 65 -11.04 -13.64 10.05
CA GLN A 65 -10.82 -12.51 9.14
C GLN A 65 -11.45 -12.77 7.76
N ALA A 66 -11.53 -14.05 7.32
CA ALA A 66 -12.22 -14.38 6.09
C ALA A 66 -13.72 -14.03 6.17
N GLU A 67 -14.39 -14.38 7.26
CA GLU A 67 -15.79 -14.00 7.48
C GLU A 67 -15.98 -12.48 7.52
N ARG A 68 -15.06 -11.78 8.17
CA ARG A 68 -15.09 -10.31 8.31
C ARG A 68 -14.92 -9.59 6.98
N PHE A 69 -14.01 -10.05 6.13
CA PHE A 69 -13.60 -9.32 4.92
C PHE A 69 -14.22 -9.83 3.62
N ALA A 70 -14.84 -11.02 3.60
CA ALA A 70 -15.31 -11.66 2.37
C ALA A 70 -16.26 -10.80 1.56
N ALA A 71 -17.18 -10.08 2.21
CA ALA A 71 -18.13 -9.21 1.53
C ALA A 71 -17.42 -8.09 0.76
N ASP A 72 -16.51 -7.38 1.43
CA ASP A 72 -15.78 -6.25 0.85
C ASP A 72 -14.83 -6.70 -0.26
N ILE A 73 -14.11 -7.82 -0.04
CA ILE A 73 -13.20 -8.41 -1.04
C ILE A 73 -13.98 -8.79 -2.31
N THR A 74 -15.09 -9.50 -2.15
CA THR A 74 -15.91 -9.97 -3.29
C THR A 74 -16.57 -8.80 -4.03
N ALA A 75 -17.08 -7.82 -3.31
CA ALA A 75 -17.70 -6.63 -3.89
C ALA A 75 -16.71 -5.82 -4.76
N GLN A 76 -15.42 -5.85 -4.40
CA GLN A 76 -14.33 -5.20 -5.15
C GLN A 76 -13.70 -6.12 -6.21
N GLY A 77 -14.21 -7.34 -6.38
CA GLY A 77 -13.83 -8.27 -7.44
C GLY A 77 -12.56 -9.06 -7.15
N GLY A 78 -12.16 -9.21 -5.88
CA GLY A 78 -11.03 -10.03 -5.46
C GLY A 78 -11.44 -11.40 -4.94
N ASP A 79 -10.44 -12.27 -4.78
CA ASP A 79 -10.61 -13.61 -4.23
C ASP A 79 -10.36 -13.61 -2.71
N CYS A 80 -11.34 -14.10 -1.95
CA CYS A 80 -11.20 -14.31 -0.50
C CYS A 80 -10.86 -15.79 -0.24
N LEU A 81 -9.63 -16.03 0.22
CA LEU A 81 -9.12 -17.34 0.55
C LEU A 81 -8.99 -17.52 2.06
N THR A 82 -9.25 -18.73 2.55
CA THR A 82 -8.96 -19.10 3.93
C THR A 82 -8.12 -20.37 3.98
N ALA A 83 -7.22 -20.46 4.94
CA ALA A 83 -6.38 -21.63 5.15
C ALA A 83 -6.01 -21.79 6.63
N ASP A 84 -5.57 -23.00 6.98
CA ASP A 84 -4.98 -23.24 8.29
C ASP A 84 -3.67 -22.48 8.52
N ILE A 85 -3.16 -22.55 9.74
CA ILE A 85 -2.00 -21.78 10.18
C ILE A 85 -0.73 -22.15 9.44
N ASP A 86 -0.54 -23.43 9.06
CA ASP A 86 0.68 -23.90 8.42
C ASP A 86 0.74 -23.44 6.98
N ILE A 87 -0.37 -23.52 6.24
CA ILE A 87 -0.47 -23.00 4.86
C ILE A 87 -0.25 -21.49 4.84
N ARG A 88 -0.85 -20.75 5.79
CA ARG A 88 -0.66 -19.29 5.89
C ARG A 88 0.79 -18.92 6.20
N ARG A 89 1.47 -19.68 7.06
CA ARG A 89 2.90 -19.49 7.36
C ARG A 89 3.77 -19.67 6.11
N ASP A 90 3.52 -20.72 5.34
CA ASP A 90 4.24 -21.01 4.09
C ASP A 90 3.99 -19.93 3.03
N ALA A 91 2.76 -19.47 2.88
CA ALA A 91 2.38 -18.45 1.92
C ALA A 91 3.02 -17.09 2.20
N THR A 92 3.25 -16.74 3.47
CA THR A 92 3.82 -15.42 3.83
C THR A 92 5.33 -15.34 3.58
N GLY A 93 6.03 -16.46 3.60
CA GLY A 93 7.50 -16.51 3.57
C GLY A 93 8.18 -15.84 4.77
N LEU A 94 7.43 -15.46 5.81
CA LEU A 94 7.92 -14.75 6.99
C LEU A 94 8.17 -15.67 8.19
N GLY A 95 7.83 -16.96 8.06
CA GLY A 95 7.90 -17.93 9.16
C GLY A 95 6.88 -17.68 10.29
N VAL A 96 6.08 -16.62 10.20
CA VAL A 96 5.02 -16.27 11.14
C VAL A 96 3.69 -16.20 10.37
N PRO A 97 2.65 -16.91 10.82
CA PRO A 97 1.34 -16.83 10.18
C PRO A 97 0.70 -15.48 10.48
N LEU A 98 0.27 -14.78 9.44
CA LEU A 98 -0.53 -13.57 9.58
C LEU A 98 -2.02 -13.93 9.62
N SER A 99 -2.82 -13.14 10.33
CA SER A 99 -4.29 -13.27 10.34
C SER A 99 -4.90 -12.93 8.98
N ALA A 100 -4.30 -11.95 8.26
CA ALA A 100 -4.64 -11.60 6.88
C ALA A 100 -3.41 -11.15 6.09
N LEU A 101 -3.39 -11.49 4.80
CA LEU A 101 -2.36 -11.09 3.83
C LEU A 101 -3.04 -10.89 2.49
N GLY A 102 -2.90 -9.72 1.86
CA GLY A 102 -3.56 -9.44 0.59
C GLY A 102 -2.64 -8.81 -0.45
N VAL A 103 -2.87 -9.17 -1.71
CA VAL A 103 -2.32 -8.49 -2.89
C VAL A 103 -3.40 -7.58 -3.45
N PHE A 104 -3.02 -6.32 -3.69
CA PHE A 104 -3.91 -5.28 -4.18
C PHE A 104 -3.32 -4.60 -5.41
N TYR A 105 -4.18 -4.14 -6.31
CA TYR A 105 -3.78 -3.33 -7.45
C TYR A 105 -3.44 -1.90 -7.00
N ARG A 106 -2.42 -1.31 -7.63
CA ARG A 106 -2.07 0.10 -7.40
C ARG A 106 -3.09 1.01 -8.08
N PRO A 107 -3.48 2.10 -7.43
CA PRO A 107 -4.30 3.12 -8.07
C PRO A 107 -3.46 3.92 -9.08
N THR A 108 -4.12 4.72 -9.89
CA THR A 108 -3.44 5.77 -10.67
C THR A 108 -2.72 6.72 -9.72
N PRO A 109 -1.42 6.96 -9.92
CA PRO A 109 -0.68 7.91 -9.08
C PRO A 109 -1.28 9.31 -9.18
N LEU A 110 -1.31 10.02 -8.06
CA LEU A 110 -1.70 11.42 -8.05
C LEU A 110 -0.58 12.29 -8.63
N THR A 111 -0.95 13.32 -9.34
CA THR A 111 -0.08 14.43 -9.72
C THR A 111 0.23 15.31 -8.52
N GLN A 112 1.29 16.12 -8.58
CA GLN A 112 1.59 17.09 -7.55
C GLN A 112 0.42 18.08 -7.37
N ASP A 113 -0.16 18.56 -8.47
CA ASP A 113 -1.29 19.50 -8.43
C ASP A 113 -2.51 18.90 -7.74
N GLU A 114 -2.85 17.64 -7.99
CA GLU A 114 -3.95 16.98 -7.28
C GLU A 114 -3.71 16.88 -5.78
N VAL A 115 -2.47 16.68 -5.33
CA VAL A 115 -2.12 16.72 -3.90
C VAL A 115 -2.22 18.13 -3.37
N LEU A 116 -1.56 19.10 -4.02
CA LEU A 116 -1.42 20.48 -3.54
C LEU A 116 -2.73 21.28 -3.56
N ASN A 117 -3.64 20.98 -4.48
CA ASN A 117 -4.94 21.65 -4.55
C ASN A 117 -5.86 21.36 -3.36
N THR A 118 -5.60 20.28 -2.62
CA THR A 118 -6.44 19.88 -1.47
C THR A 118 -5.70 19.92 -0.14
N ALA A 119 -4.36 19.87 -0.17
CA ALA A 119 -3.54 19.83 1.03
C ALA A 119 -3.38 21.22 1.65
N LYS A 120 -3.41 21.29 2.98
CA LYS A 120 -3.09 22.48 3.77
C LYS A 120 -1.69 22.40 4.37
N ARG A 121 -1.20 21.18 4.62
CA ARG A 121 0.11 20.90 5.20
C ARG A 121 0.76 19.78 4.38
N VAL A 122 1.89 20.10 3.77
CA VAL A 122 2.60 19.20 2.85
C VAL A 122 3.99 18.92 3.37
N ILE A 123 4.37 17.65 3.32
CA ILE A 123 5.74 17.21 3.59
C ILE A 123 6.46 17.05 2.26
N ILE A 124 7.69 17.54 2.20
CA ILE A 124 8.61 17.27 1.10
C ILE A 124 9.65 16.26 1.60
N ALA A 125 9.73 15.13 0.91
CA ALA A 125 10.71 14.07 1.22
C ALA A 125 11.68 13.93 0.05
N GLU A 126 12.94 14.27 0.29
CA GLU A 126 14.02 14.18 -0.67
C GLU A 126 15.06 13.14 -0.20
N ALA A 127 15.41 12.20 -1.09
CA ALA A 127 16.39 11.15 -0.85
C ALA A 127 16.11 10.27 0.40
N ILE A 128 14.84 10.07 0.74
CA ILE A 128 14.43 9.18 1.83
C ILE A 128 14.30 7.76 1.27
N ASP A 129 15.40 7.07 1.05
CA ASP A 129 15.48 5.76 0.39
C ASP A 129 15.01 4.58 1.26
N ASN A 130 15.00 4.75 2.59
CA ASN A 130 14.56 3.70 3.52
C ASN A 130 13.03 3.66 3.64
N PRO A 131 12.36 2.54 3.23
CA PRO A 131 10.91 2.42 3.33
C PRO A 131 10.36 2.54 4.75
N SER A 132 11.15 2.19 5.78
CA SER A 132 10.73 2.37 7.16
C SER A 132 10.61 3.85 7.53
N ASN A 133 11.50 4.70 7.01
CA ASN A 133 11.47 6.14 7.27
C ASN A 133 10.24 6.77 6.58
N ILE A 134 9.98 6.43 5.32
CA ILE A 134 8.74 6.90 4.64
C ILE A 134 7.48 6.43 5.38
N GLY A 135 7.44 5.18 5.83
CA GLY A 135 6.31 4.67 6.63
C GLY A 135 6.13 5.42 7.95
N ALA A 136 7.22 5.74 8.65
CA ALA A 136 7.20 6.50 9.89
C ALA A 136 6.75 7.96 9.65
N ILE A 137 7.27 8.61 8.60
CA ILE A 137 6.87 9.96 8.19
C ILE A 137 5.35 10.01 7.94
N VAL A 138 4.83 9.10 7.11
CA VAL A 138 3.39 9.05 6.80
C VAL A 138 2.56 8.81 8.06
N ARG A 139 2.97 7.90 8.93
CA ARG A 139 2.28 7.61 10.19
C ARG A 139 2.21 8.83 11.11
N CYS A 140 3.35 9.48 11.34
CA CYS A 140 3.44 10.68 12.17
C CYS A 140 2.65 11.84 11.57
N ALA A 141 2.79 12.06 10.26
CA ALA A 141 2.08 13.11 9.53
C ALA A 141 0.56 12.95 9.66
N THR A 142 0.06 11.74 9.43
CA THR A 142 -1.38 11.44 9.58
C THR A 142 -1.85 11.72 11.01
N GLY A 143 -1.08 11.30 12.02
CA GLY A 143 -1.42 11.52 13.43
C GLY A 143 -1.39 13.00 13.85
N LEU A 144 -0.59 13.82 13.16
CA LEU A 144 -0.46 15.27 13.41
C LEU A 144 -1.38 16.12 12.50
N GLY A 145 -2.23 15.48 11.69
CA GLY A 145 -3.17 16.17 10.81
C GLY A 145 -2.52 16.83 9.59
N TRP A 146 -1.37 16.30 9.13
CA TRP A 146 -0.81 16.64 7.84
C TRP A 146 -1.52 15.83 6.75
N ASP A 147 -1.60 16.35 5.54
CA ASP A 147 -2.52 15.85 4.51
C ASP A 147 -1.90 15.66 3.12
N GLY A 148 -0.62 15.97 2.93
CA GLY A 148 0.09 15.78 1.68
C GLY A 148 1.56 15.40 1.83
N LEU A 149 2.08 14.59 0.87
CA LEU A 149 3.48 14.22 0.77
C LEU A 149 3.92 14.31 -0.69
N ILE A 150 4.97 15.05 -0.95
CA ILE A 150 5.67 15.02 -2.23
C ILE A 150 7.03 14.36 -2.02
N CYS A 151 7.27 13.25 -2.71
CA CYS A 151 8.54 12.53 -2.69
C CYS A 151 9.31 12.77 -3.98
N ASP A 152 10.64 12.86 -3.91
CA ASP A 152 11.46 12.77 -5.11
C ASP A 152 11.46 11.33 -5.69
N THR A 153 12.11 11.15 -6.83
CA THR A 153 12.17 9.86 -7.53
C THR A 153 13.07 8.84 -6.86
N THR A 154 13.96 9.27 -5.95
CA THR A 154 14.90 8.39 -5.22
C THR A 154 14.34 7.94 -3.88
N SER A 155 13.38 8.66 -3.33
CA SER A 155 12.70 8.27 -2.10
C SER A 155 11.92 6.95 -2.24
N ALA A 156 11.85 6.21 -1.14
CA ALA A 156 11.10 4.96 -1.07
C ALA A 156 9.61 5.17 -1.39
N ASP A 157 8.96 4.08 -1.70
CA ASP A 157 7.55 4.07 -2.06
C ASP A 157 6.66 3.96 -0.82
N PRO A 158 5.70 4.89 -0.58
CA PRO A 158 4.76 4.79 0.52
C PRO A 158 3.90 3.51 0.51
N LEU A 159 3.66 2.91 -0.67
CA LEU A 159 2.94 1.65 -0.83
C LEU A 159 3.87 0.41 -0.84
N SER A 160 5.15 0.55 -0.49
CA SER A 160 6.01 -0.61 -0.31
C SER A 160 5.58 -1.41 0.92
N ARG A 161 5.76 -2.74 0.86
CA ARG A 161 5.40 -3.68 1.92
C ARG A 161 5.88 -3.22 3.31
N ARG A 162 7.12 -2.73 3.38
CA ARG A 162 7.72 -2.25 4.63
C ARG A 162 7.13 -0.91 5.09
N ALA A 163 6.89 0.03 4.18
CA ALA A 163 6.30 1.32 4.52
C ALA A 163 4.86 1.16 5.01
N LEU A 164 4.06 0.31 4.34
CA LEU A 164 2.69 0.00 4.75
C LEU A 164 2.63 -0.61 6.16
N ARG A 165 3.54 -1.54 6.47
CA ARG A 165 3.62 -2.13 7.80
C ARG A 165 4.00 -1.11 8.87
N VAL A 166 5.02 -0.29 8.64
CA VAL A 166 5.47 0.74 9.59
C VAL A 166 4.42 1.84 9.78
N SER A 167 3.77 2.26 8.70
CA SER A 167 2.66 3.23 8.76
C SER A 167 1.36 2.61 9.29
N MET A 168 1.32 1.28 9.49
CA MET A 168 0.09 0.54 9.85
C MET A 168 -1.04 0.79 8.84
N GLY A 169 -0.71 1.00 7.55
CA GLY A 169 -1.68 1.30 6.50
C GLY A 169 -2.19 2.75 6.46
N ALA A 170 -1.60 3.68 7.23
CA ALA A 170 -1.98 5.10 7.15
C ALA A 170 -1.77 5.69 5.74
N ALA A 171 -0.81 5.13 4.97
CA ALA A 171 -0.53 5.54 3.61
C ALA A 171 -1.73 5.41 2.64
N PHE A 172 -2.71 4.57 2.94
CA PHE A 172 -3.88 4.39 2.07
C PHE A 172 -4.78 5.61 1.98
N ASN A 173 -4.88 6.38 3.04
CA ASN A 173 -5.67 7.62 3.10
C ASN A 173 -4.81 8.88 3.06
N PHE A 174 -3.48 8.73 2.92
CA PHE A 174 -2.56 9.86 2.86
C PHE A 174 -2.23 10.18 1.40
N ARG A 175 -2.52 11.40 0.97
CA ARG A 175 -2.30 11.81 -0.42
C ARG A 175 -0.81 12.00 -0.69
N PHE A 176 -0.27 11.36 -1.71
CA PHE A 176 1.13 11.54 -2.07
C PHE A 176 1.33 11.56 -3.59
N ALA A 177 2.35 12.29 -4.01
CA ALA A 177 2.79 12.37 -5.40
C ALA A 177 4.33 12.31 -5.47
N ARG A 178 4.84 12.13 -6.69
CA ARG A 178 6.27 12.18 -6.94
C ARG A 178 6.65 13.46 -7.68
N SER A 179 7.86 13.94 -7.37
CA SER A 179 8.51 15.04 -8.05
C SER A 179 9.78 14.57 -8.76
N ASN A 180 9.98 15.05 -9.96
CA ASN A 180 11.25 14.90 -10.68
C ASN A 180 12.26 16.01 -10.33
N ASN A 181 11.78 17.12 -9.75
CA ASN A 181 12.59 18.28 -9.38
C ASN A 181 12.02 18.94 -8.10
N ILE A 182 12.66 18.70 -6.98
CA ILE A 182 12.22 19.24 -5.68
C ILE A 182 12.33 20.76 -5.64
N ALA A 183 13.34 21.36 -6.29
CA ALA A 183 13.49 22.82 -6.32
C ALA A 183 12.30 23.49 -7.03
N GLU A 184 11.84 22.95 -8.16
CA GLU A 184 10.62 23.45 -8.83
C GLU A 184 9.37 23.23 -7.96
N THR A 185 9.28 22.11 -7.25
CA THR A 185 8.18 21.83 -6.34
C THR A 185 8.12 22.88 -5.22
N LEU A 186 9.27 23.25 -4.63
CA LEU A 186 9.34 24.27 -3.59
C LEU A 186 8.96 25.66 -4.12
N GLN A 187 9.39 26.02 -5.34
CA GLN A 187 8.96 27.26 -5.99
C GLN A 187 7.45 27.32 -6.23
N ASN A 188 6.86 26.20 -6.70
CA ASN A 188 5.40 26.08 -6.88
C ASN A 188 4.65 26.21 -5.56
N LEU A 189 5.14 25.57 -4.49
CA LEU A 189 4.56 25.69 -3.15
C LEU A 189 4.56 27.14 -2.67
N ASN A 190 5.68 27.84 -2.81
CA ASN A 190 5.79 29.26 -2.42
C ASN A 190 4.81 30.14 -3.23
N GLN A 191 4.68 29.92 -4.55
CA GLN A 191 3.72 30.64 -5.39
C GLN A 191 2.25 30.39 -4.98
N ARG A 192 1.95 29.22 -4.42
CA ARG A 192 0.63 28.85 -3.90
C ARG A 192 0.37 29.34 -2.46
N GLY A 193 1.35 30.02 -1.84
CA GLY A 193 1.22 30.57 -0.50
C GLY A 193 1.50 29.59 0.64
N PHE A 194 2.13 28.45 0.36
CA PHE A 194 2.68 27.62 1.42
C PHE A 194 3.94 28.30 2.00
N ALA A 195 4.05 28.29 3.33
CA ALA A 195 5.16 28.88 4.08
C ALA A 195 5.97 27.80 4.79
#